data_ec001987b03d607efe6fa6b13eba6a44
#
_entry.id   ec001987b03d607efe6fa6b13eba6a44
#
_cell.length_a   1.000
_cell.length_b   1.000
_cell.length_c   1.000
_cell.angle_alpha   90.00
_cell.angle_beta   90.00
_cell.angle_gamma   90.00
#
_symmetry.space_group_name_H-M   'P 1'
#
loop_
_entity.id
_entity.type
_entity.pdbx_description
1 polymer ?
#
loop_
_entity_poly.entity_id
_entity_poly.type
_entity_poly.pdbx_seq_one_letter_code
_entity_poly.pdbx_strand_id
1 'polypeptide(L)'
;MYQDNTWLYIDSAVFEKTLKDSYTLQNLNKKKLLSRWEVWRARNLPDVHEIFWKQPQWVKIPLGLLGTSWESKIDRRQFHTIYPILPFKETLRQDQQDALASLRKHSVGLMNAGTGVWKSYMLLSLAATLQRKTLIIVNSTITLKEMIEKCQAFIGITPIVVGGTKKFKPTSDHITIALIHSVSKLNMYEYGCILADECDLYVSTEARQKLWYFCSPDYLYAFSATLKVNMQEDRLINLFFGHAETSIKEVNLTPTIKMIPTRYQYPGVLDSDGEFSKMQTDISENTKRNELIVNKIYETLPKTETKKGLLLTKRTEQAHTFVRMLKEKWIEAYTIIWDTPEEERKKIIARTISSQGTVIIVGSAQILGRWFDCPPLQTVYIIYPSKFDEALVQVCWRVLRNFAWKTYATIYDIYDPFESALRRQAEYRRRVYKKKYWIEVKM
;
A
#
# COMPACT_ATOMS: atom_id res chain seq x y z
N MET A 1 31.71 15.81 -13.52
CA MET A 1 30.40 15.63 -12.86
C MET A 1 29.39 16.50 -13.56
N TYR A 2 28.25 15.98 -13.94
CA TYR A 2 27.12 16.74 -14.44
C TYR A 2 25.81 16.18 -13.87
N GLN A 3 24.77 16.96 -13.90
CA GLN A 3 23.45 16.63 -13.35
C GLN A 3 22.39 16.86 -14.41
N ASP A 4 21.45 15.97 -14.56
CA ASP A 4 20.16 16.21 -15.21
C ASP A 4 19.05 16.36 -14.16
N ASN A 5 17.77 16.35 -14.56
CA ASN A 5 16.66 16.59 -13.65
C ASN A 5 16.48 15.52 -12.55
N THR A 6 17.04 14.34 -12.73
CA THR A 6 16.81 13.19 -11.81
C THR A 6 18.09 12.51 -11.36
N TRP A 7 19.15 12.65 -12.15
CA TRP A 7 20.37 11.89 -11.99
C TRP A 7 21.62 12.75 -11.88
N LEU A 8 22.55 12.32 -11.06
CA LEU A 8 23.90 12.83 -11.02
C LEU A 8 24.84 11.86 -11.71
N TYR A 9 25.68 12.37 -12.59
CA TYR A 9 26.70 11.63 -13.32
C TYR A 9 28.06 12.00 -12.76
N ILE A 10 28.76 11.03 -12.25
CA ILE A 10 30.05 11.19 -11.55
C ILE A 10 31.11 10.40 -12.28
N ASP A 11 32.32 10.91 -12.32
CA ASP A 11 33.48 10.14 -12.78
C ASP A 11 33.61 8.83 -12.00
N SER A 12 33.89 7.72 -12.71
CA SER A 12 33.90 6.39 -12.12
C SER A 12 34.91 6.24 -11.00
N ALA A 13 36.09 6.85 -11.13
CA ALA A 13 37.14 6.77 -10.11
C ALA A 13 36.75 7.56 -8.86
N VAL A 14 36.12 8.71 -9.02
CA VAL A 14 35.61 9.51 -7.89
C VAL A 14 34.50 8.78 -7.16
N PHE A 15 33.57 8.14 -7.89
CA PHE A 15 32.48 7.39 -7.31
C PHE A 15 33.00 6.20 -6.46
N GLU A 16 33.87 5.38 -7.02
CA GLU A 16 34.44 4.22 -6.32
C GLU A 16 35.15 4.61 -5.02
N LYS A 17 35.84 5.76 -5.03
CA LYS A 17 36.58 6.24 -3.86
C LYS A 17 35.72 6.86 -2.77
N THR A 18 34.60 7.49 -3.12
CA THR A 18 33.90 8.39 -2.18
C THR A 18 32.43 8.02 -1.90
N LEU A 19 31.73 7.39 -2.81
CA LEU A 19 30.28 7.26 -2.75
C LEU A 19 29.74 5.84 -2.86
N LYS A 20 30.55 4.88 -3.30
CA LYS A 20 30.09 3.51 -3.59
C LYS A 20 29.32 2.88 -2.43
N ASP A 21 29.83 3.00 -1.21
CA ASP A 21 29.19 2.40 -0.03
C ASP A 21 27.83 3.01 0.28
N SER A 22 27.64 4.28 -0.03
CA SER A 22 26.36 4.99 0.17
C SER A 22 25.26 4.48 -0.75
N TYR A 23 25.61 3.96 -1.93
CA TYR A 23 24.69 3.45 -2.94
C TYR A 23 24.68 1.92 -3.05
N THR A 24 25.26 1.25 -2.09
CA THR A 24 25.28 -0.22 -1.99
C THR A 24 24.44 -0.65 -0.79
N LEU A 25 23.45 -1.50 -1.00
CA LEU A 25 22.53 -1.96 0.05
C LEU A 25 22.58 -3.49 0.16
N GLN A 26 22.54 -3.99 1.40
CA GLN A 26 22.43 -5.43 1.62
C GLN A 26 21.09 -5.98 1.13
N ASN A 27 21.12 -7.15 0.51
CA ASN A 27 19.93 -7.84 0.07
C ASN A 27 19.20 -8.49 1.25
N LEU A 28 18.26 -7.77 1.86
CA LEU A 28 17.46 -8.28 2.97
C LEU A 28 16.59 -9.48 2.59
N ASN A 29 16.17 -9.59 1.33
CA ASN A 29 15.40 -10.74 0.87
C ASN A 29 16.25 -12.01 0.90
N LYS A 30 17.53 -11.93 0.49
CA LYS A 30 18.47 -13.05 0.63
C LYS A 30 18.64 -13.45 2.09
N LYS A 31 18.85 -12.48 2.98
CA LYS A 31 18.98 -12.73 4.43
C LYS A 31 17.71 -13.36 5.03
N LYS A 32 16.52 -12.89 4.63
CA LYS A 32 15.23 -13.46 5.08
C LYS A 32 15.05 -14.91 4.58
N LEU A 33 15.40 -15.20 3.33
CA LEU A 33 15.31 -16.55 2.77
C LEU A 33 16.28 -17.51 3.44
N LEU A 34 17.52 -17.09 3.70
CA LEU A 34 18.50 -17.89 4.44
C LEU A 34 18.02 -18.22 5.87
N SER A 35 17.39 -17.27 6.55
CA SER A 35 16.83 -17.48 7.90
C SER A 35 15.59 -18.37 7.93
N ARG A 36 14.95 -18.63 6.78
CA ARG A 36 13.73 -19.45 6.62
C ARG A 36 13.99 -20.81 5.97
N TRP A 37 15.23 -21.23 5.86
CA TRP A 37 15.62 -22.49 5.21
C TRP A 37 15.34 -22.55 3.70
N GLU A 38 14.98 -21.45 3.07
CA GLU A 38 14.83 -21.36 1.59
C GLU A 38 16.18 -21.11 0.91
N VAL A 39 17.20 -21.85 1.32
CA VAL A 39 18.62 -21.68 0.89
C VAL A 39 18.79 -21.77 -0.62
N TRP A 40 18.02 -22.63 -1.28
CA TRP A 40 18.08 -22.81 -2.72
C TRP A 40 17.61 -21.57 -3.50
N ARG A 41 16.60 -20.84 -2.99
CA ARG A 41 16.17 -19.56 -3.57
C ARG A 41 17.17 -18.44 -3.29
N ALA A 42 17.78 -18.45 -2.11
CA ALA A 42 18.73 -17.44 -1.72
C ALA A 42 20.06 -17.51 -2.51
N ARG A 43 20.45 -18.69 -3.00
CA ARG A 43 21.71 -18.88 -3.74
C ARG A 43 21.80 -18.04 -5.03
N ASN A 44 20.68 -17.78 -5.67
CA ASN A 44 20.62 -17.02 -6.92
C ASN A 44 20.41 -15.52 -6.72
N LEU A 45 20.34 -15.04 -5.49
CA LEU A 45 20.18 -13.62 -5.19
C LEU A 45 21.55 -12.99 -4.85
N PRO A 46 21.82 -11.78 -5.33
CA PRO A 46 23.03 -11.07 -4.95
C PRO A 46 23.03 -10.73 -3.45
N ASP A 47 24.20 -10.65 -2.83
CA ASP A 47 24.35 -10.28 -1.42
C ASP A 47 24.01 -8.81 -1.18
N VAL A 48 24.30 -7.99 -2.15
CA VAL A 48 24.10 -6.53 -2.12
C VAL A 48 23.37 -6.05 -3.36
N HIS A 49 22.68 -4.94 -3.24
CA HIS A 49 22.07 -4.22 -4.34
C HIS A 49 22.88 -2.95 -4.61
N GLU A 50 23.43 -2.85 -5.79
CA GLU A 50 24.04 -1.63 -6.28
C GLU A 50 22.94 -0.70 -6.84
N ILE A 51 22.91 0.56 -6.36
CA ILE A 51 21.91 1.55 -6.74
C ILE A 51 22.60 2.62 -7.57
N PHE A 52 23.32 2.16 -8.54
CA PHE A 52 24.01 3.00 -9.51
C PHE A 52 24.16 2.27 -10.84
N TRP A 53 24.28 3.02 -11.90
CA TRP A 53 24.56 2.47 -13.23
C TRP A 53 25.95 2.90 -13.66
N LYS A 54 26.85 1.93 -13.79
CA LYS A 54 28.26 2.13 -14.10
C LYS A 54 28.49 2.03 -15.59
N GLN A 55 29.21 3.03 -16.13
CA GLN A 55 29.82 3.02 -17.45
C GLN A 55 31.34 3.15 -17.30
N PRO A 56 32.14 2.86 -18.32
CA PRO A 56 33.60 2.90 -18.19
C PRO A 56 34.16 4.22 -17.65
N GLN A 57 33.56 5.34 -18.01
CA GLN A 57 34.06 6.67 -17.63
C GLN A 57 33.21 7.40 -16.58
N TRP A 58 31.97 6.94 -16.33
CA TRP A 58 31.07 7.63 -15.41
C TRP A 58 30.08 6.67 -14.75
N VAL A 59 29.55 7.09 -13.63
CA VAL A 59 28.51 6.39 -12.87
C VAL A 59 27.28 7.30 -12.76
N LYS A 60 26.11 6.75 -13.04
CA LYS A 60 24.80 7.40 -12.89
C LYS A 60 24.20 7.01 -11.55
N ILE A 61 23.89 8.02 -10.72
CA ILE A 61 23.29 7.82 -9.41
C ILE A 61 22.02 8.67 -9.26
N PRO A 62 21.02 8.21 -8.47
CA PRO A 62 19.83 9.02 -8.22
C PRO A 62 20.12 10.21 -7.32
N LEU A 63 19.43 11.34 -7.56
CA LEU A 63 19.62 12.59 -6.83
C LEU A 63 19.03 12.59 -5.41
N GLY A 64 18.12 11.72 -5.10
CA GLY A 64 17.35 11.75 -3.86
C GLY A 64 18.14 11.66 -2.54
N LEU A 65 19.42 11.29 -2.58
CA LEU A 65 20.31 11.30 -1.38
C LEU A 65 21.30 12.46 -1.34
N LEU A 66 21.45 13.16 -2.43
CA LEU A 66 22.35 14.29 -2.45
C LEU A 66 21.61 15.45 -1.78
N GLY A 67 21.83 15.61 -0.50
CA GLY A 67 21.49 16.86 0.15
C GLY A 67 22.13 18.03 -0.60
N THR A 68 21.73 19.23 -0.30
CA THR A 68 22.12 20.50 -0.93
C THR A 68 23.63 20.78 -1.06
N SER A 69 24.51 19.88 -0.67
CA SER A 69 25.97 20.06 -0.60
C SER A 69 26.75 19.68 -1.87
N TRP A 70 26.10 19.12 -2.88
CA TRP A 70 26.78 18.72 -4.12
C TRP A 70 26.41 19.66 -5.27
N GLU A 71 27.28 20.59 -5.56
CA GLU A 71 27.19 21.43 -6.76
C GLU A 71 27.66 20.63 -7.98
N SER A 72 26.80 20.51 -8.98
CA SER A 72 27.19 19.95 -10.26
C SER A 72 27.99 20.97 -11.04
N LYS A 73 29.15 20.58 -11.62
CA LYS A 73 29.94 21.43 -12.46
C LYS A 73 29.27 21.79 -13.77
N ILE A 74 28.33 20.98 -14.22
CA ILE A 74 27.58 21.17 -15.48
C ILE A 74 26.12 20.84 -15.22
N ASP A 75 25.26 21.81 -15.38
CA ASP A 75 23.82 21.65 -15.36
C ASP A 75 23.31 21.32 -16.76
N ARG A 76 22.75 20.13 -16.93
CA ARG A 76 22.13 19.67 -18.19
C ARG A 76 20.64 19.41 -18.03
N ARG A 77 19.99 20.08 -17.07
CA ARG A 77 18.55 19.97 -16.92
C ARG A 77 17.86 20.41 -18.20
N GLN A 78 16.88 19.63 -18.63
CA GLN A 78 16.03 19.92 -19.76
C GLN A 78 14.66 20.34 -19.25
N PHE A 79 14.10 21.41 -19.84
CA PHE A 79 12.74 21.82 -19.53
C PHE A 79 11.81 21.33 -20.62
N HIS A 80 10.76 20.65 -20.19
CA HIS A 80 9.75 20.09 -21.08
C HIS A 80 8.76 21.16 -21.56
N THR A 81 8.07 20.85 -22.64
CA THR A 81 7.00 21.70 -23.18
C THR A 81 5.97 22.02 -22.09
N ILE A 82 5.54 23.27 -22.05
CA ILE A 82 4.49 23.75 -21.16
C ILE A 82 3.14 23.34 -21.73
N TYR A 83 2.37 22.65 -20.93
CA TYR A 83 0.98 22.26 -21.22
C TYR A 83 0.01 23.23 -20.55
N PRO A 84 -1.24 23.34 -21.01
CA PRO A 84 -2.23 24.18 -20.37
C PRO A 84 -2.60 23.60 -18.99
N ILE A 85 -3.02 24.47 -18.07
CA ILE A 85 -3.65 24.03 -16.80
C ILE A 85 -4.98 23.39 -17.16
N LEU A 86 -5.22 22.19 -16.65
CA LEU A 86 -6.50 21.51 -16.79
C LEU A 86 -7.44 21.87 -15.63
N PRO A 87 -8.75 21.92 -15.87
CA PRO A 87 -9.72 22.15 -14.79
C PRO A 87 -9.65 20.96 -13.80
N PHE A 88 -9.69 21.28 -12.52
CA PHE A 88 -9.81 20.28 -11.46
C PHE A 88 -11.08 20.60 -10.65
N LYS A 89 -12.07 19.74 -10.73
CA LYS A 89 -13.44 20.01 -10.24
C LYS A 89 -13.58 19.92 -8.72
N GLU A 90 -12.59 19.36 -8.04
CA GLU A 90 -12.61 19.14 -6.60
C GLU A 90 -11.79 20.19 -5.87
N THR A 91 -12.18 20.47 -4.62
CA THR A 91 -11.40 21.35 -3.73
C THR A 91 -10.59 20.51 -2.75
N LEU A 92 -9.29 20.69 -2.78
CA LEU A 92 -8.40 20.07 -1.79
C LEU A 92 -8.60 20.72 -0.42
N ARG A 93 -8.54 19.92 0.65
CA ARG A 93 -8.51 20.41 2.03
C ARG A 93 -7.25 21.24 2.25
N GLN A 94 -7.26 22.12 3.27
CA GLN A 94 -6.13 22.98 3.58
C GLN A 94 -4.84 22.19 3.83
N ASP A 95 -4.90 21.11 4.61
CA ASP A 95 -3.75 20.24 4.89
C ASP A 95 -3.15 19.61 3.62
N GLN A 96 -3.99 19.26 2.64
CA GLN A 96 -3.55 18.76 1.34
C GLN A 96 -2.89 19.87 0.48
N GLN A 97 -3.48 21.06 0.49
CA GLN A 97 -2.95 22.23 -0.23
C GLN A 97 -1.57 22.60 0.32
N ASP A 98 -1.42 22.69 1.64
CA ASP A 98 -0.16 23.03 2.32
C ASP A 98 0.93 21.98 2.02
N ALA A 99 0.54 20.70 2.04
CA ALA A 99 1.45 19.61 1.71
C ALA A 99 1.92 19.65 0.27
N LEU A 100 1.02 19.90 -0.68
CA LEU A 100 1.40 20.05 -2.10
C LEU A 100 2.21 21.32 -2.34
N ALA A 101 1.94 22.41 -1.64
CA ALA A 101 2.74 23.62 -1.70
C ALA A 101 4.17 23.38 -1.20
N SER A 102 4.33 22.61 -0.14
CA SER A 102 5.66 22.20 0.35
C SER A 102 6.38 21.31 -0.67
N LEU A 103 5.70 20.31 -1.23
CA LEU A 103 6.26 19.39 -2.21
C LEU A 103 6.76 20.13 -3.48
N ARG A 104 5.99 21.11 -3.95
CA ARG A 104 6.30 21.90 -5.15
C ARG A 104 7.52 22.81 -5.03
N LYS A 105 8.07 23.02 -3.84
CA LYS A 105 9.34 23.76 -3.66
C LYS A 105 10.53 22.98 -4.21
N HIS A 106 10.36 21.71 -4.51
CA HIS A 106 11.42 20.82 -4.96
C HIS A 106 11.02 20.12 -6.27
N SER A 107 11.99 19.84 -7.11
CA SER A 107 11.78 19.09 -8.36
C SER A 107 11.56 17.58 -8.10
N VAL A 108 12.12 17.06 -7.02
CA VAL A 108 12.00 15.66 -6.59
C VAL A 108 11.51 15.62 -5.17
N GLY A 109 10.50 14.82 -4.88
CA GLY A 109 9.96 14.75 -3.53
C GLY A 109 9.14 13.51 -3.25
N LEU A 110 9.05 13.19 -1.95
CA LEU A 110 8.34 12.06 -1.41
C LEU A 110 7.26 12.54 -0.44
N MET A 111 6.02 12.15 -0.69
CA MET A 111 4.87 12.45 0.15
C MET A 111 4.47 11.22 0.95
N ASN A 112 4.62 11.30 2.28
CA ASN A 112 4.05 10.32 3.19
C ASN A 112 2.60 10.72 3.53
N ALA A 113 1.65 10.20 2.77
CA ALA A 113 0.24 10.49 2.92
C ALA A 113 -0.50 9.24 3.41
N GLY A 114 -1.02 9.27 4.63
CA GLY A 114 -1.76 8.15 5.25
C GLY A 114 -2.86 7.60 4.36
N THR A 115 -3.36 6.41 4.66
CA THR A 115 -4.53 5.85 3.97
C THR A 115 -5.75 6.72 4.29
N GLY A 116 -6.51 7.13 3.27
CA GLY A 116 -7.69 8.02 3.46
C GLY A 116 -7.43 9.50 3.28
N VAL A 117 -6.17 9.92 3.14
CA VAL A 117 -5.83 11.31 2.78
C VAL A 117 -6.19 11.64 1.32
N TRP A 118 -6.82 10.68 0.62
CA TRP A 118 -7.27 10.86 -0.75
C TRP A 118 -6.10 11.19 -1.71
N LYS A 119 -5.03 10.38 -1.63
CA LYS A 119 -3.81 10.53 -2.46
C LYS A 119 -4.10 10.73 -3.94
N SER A 120 -5.06 9.98 -4.50
CA SER A 120 -5.45 10.11 -5.90
C SER A 120 -5.92 11.52 -6.26
N TYR A 121 -6.58 12.25 -5.34
CA TYR A 121 -6.98 13.64 -5.57
C TYR A 121 -5.77 14.56 -5.66
N MET A 122 -4.79 14.36 -4.80
CA MET A 122 -3.55 15.13 -4.79
C MET A 122 -2.71 14.87 -6.05
N LEU A 123 -2.60 13.59 -6.46
CA LEU A 123 -1.92 13.19 -7.70
C LEU A 123 -2.58 13.82 -8.92
N LEU A 124 -3.90 13.74 -9.04
CA LEU A 124 -4.65 14.31 -10.15
C LEU A 124 -4.63 15.85 -10.14
N SER A 125 -4.67 16.48 -8.97
CA SER A 125 -4.48 17.93 -8.86
C SER A 125 -3.09 18.38 -9.35
N LEU A 126 -2.03 17.64 -9.00
CA LEU A 126 -0.69 17.92 -9.53
C LEU A 126 -0.64 17.73 -11.06
N ALA A 127 -1.19 16.61 -11.55
CA ALA A 127 -1.25 16.34 -12.99
C ALA A 127 -1.98 17.44 -13.77
N ALA A 128 -3.03 18.02 -13.19
CA ALA A 128 -3.80 19.08 -13.80
C ALA A 128 -3.08 20.45 -13.78
N THR A 129 -2.27 20.72 -12.75
CA THR A 129 -1.79 22.08 -12.44
C THR A 129 -0.31 22.32 -12.69
N LEU A 130 0.52 21.26 -12.83
CA LEU A 130 1.97 21.41 -13.05
C LEU A 130 2.36 21.80 -14.48
N GLN A 131 1.41 21.90 -15.39
CA GLN A 131 1.63 22.34 -16.77
C GLN A 131 2.70 21.53 -17.52
N ARG A 132 2.74 20.22 -17.28
CA ARG A 132 3.67 19.30 -17.94
C ARG A 132 2.92 18.07 -18.41
N LYS A 133 3.35 17.49 -19.53
CA LYS A 133 2.90 16.14 -19.89
C LYS A 133 3.21 15.22 -18.73
N THR A 134 2.18 14.61 -18.13
CA THR A 134 2.27 13.92 -16.86
C THR A 134 2.10 12.42 -17.04
N LEU A 135 3.00 11.66 -16.45
CA LEU A 135 2.88 10.20 -16.29
C LEU A 135 2.51 9.87 -14.84
N ILE A 136 1.36 9.23 -14.64
CA ILE A 136 0.97 8.65 -13.35
C ILE A 136 1.26 7.14 -13.39
N ILE A 137 2.06 6.66 -12.46
CA ILE A 137 2.44 5.25 -12.38
C ILE A 137 1.70 4.58 -11.24
N VAL A 138 1.07 3.46 -11.52
CA VAL A 138 0.29 2.67 -10.56
C VAL A 138 0.74 1.21 -10.58
N ASN A 139 0.49 0.48 -9.48
CA ASN A 139 1.03 -0.87 -9.29
C ASN A 139 0.10 -2.00 -9.73
N SER A 140 -1.19 -1.71 -9.97
CA SER A 140 -2.15 -2.75 -10.29
C SER A 140 -3.21 -2.32 -11.28
N THR A 141 -3.81 -3.28 -11.96
CA THR A 141 -4.88 -3.05 -12.95
C THR A 141 -6.13 -2.40 -12.33
N ILE A 142 -6.37 -2.62 -11.05
CA ILE A 142 -7.53 -2.05 -10.37
C ILE A 142 -7.26 -0.60 -10.01
N THR A 143 -6.09 -0.28 -9.44
CA THR A 143 -5.68 1.13 -9.21
C THR A 143 -5.64 1.89 -10.54
N LEU A 144 -5.18 1.25 -11.61
CA LEU A 144 -5.21 1.82 -12.96
C LEU A 144 -6.64 2.24 -13.34
N LYS A 145 -7.60 1.34 -13.18
CA LYS A 145 -9.01 1.61 -13.52
C LYS A 145 -9.61 2.72 -12.66
N GLU A 146 -9.42 2.65 -11.35
CA GLU A 146 -9.87 3.70 -10.43
C GLU A 146 -9.28 5.07 -10.75
N MET A 147 -7.99 5.11 -11.10
CA MET A 147 -7.31 6.37 -11.45
C MET A 147 -7.87 6.95 -12.76
N ILE A 148 -8.21 6.09 -13.75
CA ILE A 148 -8.86 6.52 -15.00
C ILE A 148 -10.25 7.10 -14.71
N GLU A 149 -11.07 6.39 -13.94
CA GLU A 149 -12.42 6.85 -13.56
C GLU A 149 -12.37 8.19 -12.81
N LYS A 150 -11.43 8.35 -11.89
CA LYS A 150 -11.20 9.61 -11.16
C LYS A 150 -10.68 10.72 -12.07
N CYS A 151 -9.79 10.42 -13.02
CA CYS A 151 -9.30 11.38 -14.00
C CYS A 151 -10.45 11.92 -14.85
N GLN A 152 -11.35 11.06 -15.32
CA GLN A 152 -12.54 11.44 -16.06
C GLN A 152 -13.52 12.27 -15.20
N ALA A 153 -13.74 11.88 -13.95
CA ALA A 153 -14.66 12.56 -13.06
C ALA A 153 -14.16 13.96 -12.66
N PHE A 154 -12.88 14.08 -12.30
CA PHE A 154 -12.34 15.31 -11.68
C PHE A 154 -11.67 16.27 -12.66
N ILE A 155 -11.08 15.78 -13.74
CA ILE A 155 -10.42 16.59 -14.76
C ILE A 155 -11.26 16.66 -16.03
N GLY A 156 -12.10 15.67 -16.30
CA GLY A 156 -12.97 15.64 -17.48
C GLY A 156 -12.30 15.09 -18.74
N ILE A 157 -11.13 14.46 -18.62
CA ILE A 157 -10.40 13.85 -19.76
C ILE A 157 -10.28 12.33 -19.60
N THR A 158 -10.23 11.64 -20.73
CA THR A 158 -9.82 10.23 -20.78
C THR A 158 -8.30 10.19 -21.04
N PRO A 159 -7.47 9.72 -20.10
CA PRO A 159 -6.03 9.71 -20.23
C PRO A 159 -5.55 8.67 -21.25
N ILE A 160 -4.30 8.77 -21.68
CA ILE A 160 -3.60 7.67 -22.35
C ILE A 160 -3.38 6.56 -21.31
N VAL A 161 -3.68 5.32 -21.67
CA VAL A 161 -3.56 4.16 -20.76
C VAL A 161 -2.55 3.17 -21.30
N VAL A 162 -1.56 2.81 -20.47
CA VAL A 162 -0.51 1.86 -20.85
C VAL A 162 -0.45 0.70 -19.86
N GLY A 163 -0.85 -0.46 -20.32
CA GLY A 163 -1.06 -1.68 -19.53
C GLY A 163 -2.53 -1.98 -19.29
N GLY A 164 -2.80 -3.14 -18.67
CA GLY A 164 -4.17 -3.64 -18.52
C GLY A 164 -4.75 -4.25 -19.81
N THR A 165 -5.97 -4.77 -19.70
CA THR A 165 -6.65 -5.48 -20.80
C THR A 165 -7.63 -4.61 -21.58
N LYS A 166 -8.16 -3.56 -20.98
CA LYS A 166 -9.12 -2.65 -21.62
C LYS A 166 -8.40 -1.56 -22.40
N LYS A 167 -8.84 -1.34 -23.64
CA LYS A 167 -8.41 -0.20 -24.44
C LYS A 167 -9.35 0.98 -24.20
N PHE A 168 -8.78 2.16 -23.93
CA PHE A 168 -9.49 3.42 -23.81
C PHE A 168 -9.07 4.32 -24.97
N LYS A 169 -10.03 5.04 -25.56
CA LYS A 169 -9.71 6.07 -26.55
C LYS A 169 -9.40 7.36 -25.79
N PRO A 170 -8.15 7.84 -25.80
CA PRO A 170 -7.79 9.05 -25.08
C PRO A 170 -8.45 10.28 -25.72
N THR A 171 -8.81 11.25 -24.87
CA THR A 171 -9.32 12.57 -25.31
C THR A 171 -8.26 13.65 -25.20
N SER A 172 -7.12 13.36 -24.55
CA SER A 172 -5.99 14.25 -24.38
C SER A 172 -4.70 13.44 -24.24
N ASP A 173 -3.59 14.00 -24.67
CA ASP A 173 -2.23 13.46 -24.48
C ASP A 173 -1.52 14.02 -23.24
N HIS A 174 -2.16 14.92 -22.51
CA HIS A 174 -1.60 15.61 -21.35
C HIS A 174 -1.29 14.64 -20.21
N ILE A 175 -2.18 13.67 -19.95
CA ILE A 175 -2.03 12.70 -18.87
C ILE A 175 -1.97 11.28 -19.44
N THR A 176 -0.93 10.56 -19.04
CA THR A 176 -0.77 9.12 -19.25
C THR A 176 -0.84 8.41 -17.92
N ILE A 177 -1.60 7.32 -17.80
CA ILE A 177 -1.62 6.45 -16.63
C ILE A 177 -1.09 5.08 -17.03
N ALA A 178 -0.06 4.60 -16.35
CA ALA A 178 0.63 3.37 -16.71
C ALA A 178 0.82 2.42 -15.52
N LEU A 179 0.74 1.11 -15.80
CA LEU A 179 1.24 0.11 -14.86
C LEU A 179 2.76 0.14 -14.81
N ILE A 180 3.35 0.01 -13.62
CA ILE A 180 4.81 -0.01 -13.43
C ILE A 180 5.50 -1.03 -14.35
N HIS A 181 4.89 -2.19 -14.58
CA HIS A 181 5.42 -3.23 -15.49
C HIS A 181 5.43 -2.80 -16.98
N SER A 182 4.66 -1.79 -17.32
CA SER A 182 4.52 -1.29 -18.70
C SER A 182 5.32 -0.05 -19.00
N VAL A 183 5.99 0.54 -18.03
CA VAL A 183 6.77 1.78 -18.16
C VAL A 183 7.86 1.68 -19.24
N SER A 184 8.46 0.49 -19.41
CA SER A 184 9.48 0.26 -20.46
C SER A 184 8.96 0.39 -21.90
N LYS A 185 7.63 0.46 -22.10
CA LYS A 185 7.01 0.66 -23.41
C LYS A 185 6.84 2.13 -23.78
N LEU A 186 7.16 3.04 -22.85
CA LEU A 186 6.98 4.49 -23.00
C LEU A 186 8.31 5.17 -23.35
N ASN A 187 8.20 6.22 -24.16
CA ASN A 187 9.29 7.17 -24.29
C ASN A 187 9.27 8.13 -23.08
N MET A 188 10.08 7.85 -22.08
CA MET A 188 10.08 8.58 -20.82
C MET A 188 10.52 10.03 -20.93
N TYR A 189 11.27 10.38 -21.99
CA TYR A 189 11.71 11.76 -22.25
C TYR A 189 10.58 12.73 -22.66
N GLU A 190 9.40 12.21 -22.94
CA GLU A 190 8.24 13.06 -23.25
C GLU A 190 7.55 13.62 -22.00
N TYR A 191 7.82 13.05 -20.81
CA TYR A 191 7.11 13.39 -19.58
C TYR A 191 7.92 14.37 -18.74
N GLY A 192 7.41 15.60 -18.65
CA GLY A 192 7.96 16.61 -17.74
C GLY A 192 7.53 16.43 -16.30
N CYS A 193 6.50 15.61 -16.03
CA CYS A 193 6.07 15.27 -14.67
C CYS A 193 5.85 13.75 -14.55
N ILE A 194 6.45 13.14 -13.54
CA ILE A 194 6.22 11.72 -13.17
C ILE A 194 5.69 11.66 -11.75
N LEU A 195 4.53 11.03 -11.58
CA LEU A 195 3.86 10.85 -10.31
C LEU A 195 3.75 9.34 -10.01
N ALA A 196 4.38 8.89 -8.94
CA ALA A 196 4.43 7.48 -8.55
C ALA A 196 3.50 7.21 -7.37
N ASP A 197 2.44 6.43 -7.57
CA ASP A 197 1.53 6.03 -6.48
C ASP A 197 2.01 4.73 -5.82
N GLU A 198 1.82 4.62 -4.49
CA GLU A 198 2.24 3.48 -3.67
C GLU A 198 3.71 3.11 -3.91
N CYS A 199 4.61 4.09 -3.85
CA CYS A 199 6.03 3.93 -4.18
C CYS A 199 6.79 2.94 -3.27
N ASP A 200 6.26 2.62 -2.09
CA ASP A 200 6.75 1.57 -1.21
C ASP A 200 6.73 0.18 -1.85
N LEU A 201 5.89 -0.04 -2.86
CA LEU A 201 5.88 -1.28 -3.64
C LEU A 201 6.99 -1.37 -4.70
N TYR A 202 7.70 -0.27 -4.96
CA TYR A 202 8.78 -0.22 -5.97
C TYR A 202 10.11 -0.79 -5.46
N VAL A 203 10.18 -1.20 -4.21
CA VAL A 203 11.37 -1.85 -3.63
C VAL A 203 11.59 -3.29 -4.09
N SER A 204 10.60 -3.92 -4.73
CA SER A 204 10.80 -5.25 -5.33
C SER A 204 11.85 -5.21 -6.43
N THR A 205 12.57 -6.31 -6.65
CA THR A 205 13.66 -6.36 -7.64
C THR A 205 13.17 -6.00 -9.05
N GLU A 206 12.00 -6.48 -9.44
CA GLU A 206 11.42 -6.21 -10.76
C GLU A 206 10.96 -4.74 -10.91
N ALA A 207 10.25 -4.20 -9.93
CA ALA A 207 9.81 -2.82 -9.95
C ALA A 207 10.99 -1.85 -9.89
N ARG A 208 12.02 -2.16 -9.09
CA ARG A 208 13.23 -1.36 -8.96
C ARG A 208 13.99 -1.22 -10.29
N GLN A 209 14.07 -2.28 -11.09
CA GLN A 209 14.67 -2.19 -12.42
C GLN A 209 13.93 -1.18 -13.32
N LYS A 210 12.65 -0.92 -13.07
CA LYS A 210 11.85 0.05 -13.82
C LYS A 210 12.12 1.49 -13.41
N LEU A 211 12.63 1.75 -12.20
CA LEU A 211 12.99 3.11 -11.76
C LEU A 211 14.08 3.73 -12.64
N TRP A 212 14.96 2.90 -13.24
CA TRP A 212 15.99 3.36 -14.17
C TRP A 212 15.44 3.98 -15.46
N TYR A 213 14.17 3.73 -15.79
CA TYR A 213 13.50 4.35 -16.92
C TYR A 213 13.00 5.77 -16.61
N PHE A 214 13.02 6.23 -15.35
CA PHE A 214 12.61 7.59 -14.98
C PHE A 214 13.69 8.59 -15.43
N CYS A 215 13.49 9.13 -16.63
CA CYS A 215 14.45 10.02 -17.28
C CYS A 215 14.05 11.47 -17.08
N SER A 216 14.91 12.22 -16.41
CA SER A 216 14.96 13.70 -16.42
C SER A 216 13.64 14.49 -16.45
N PRO A 217 12.58 14.13 -15.71
CA PRO A 217 11.39 14.97 -15.64
C PRO A 217 11.70 16.28 -14.90
N ASP A 218 10.91 17.33 -15.16
CA ASP A 218 10.99 18.59 -14.40
C ASP A 218 10.50 18.36 -12.96
N TYR A 219 9.54 17.43 -12.79
CA TYR A 219 8.96 17.05 -11.49
C TYR A 219 8.86 15.53 -11.35
N LEU A 220 9.43 15.01 -10.28
CA LEU A 220 9.36 13.59 -9.91
C LEU A 220 8.81 13.47 -8.48
N TYR A 221 7.54 13.11 -8.33
CA TYR A 221 6.93 12.97 -7.02
C TYR A 221 6.42 11.56 -6.78
N ALA A 222 6.64 11.06 -5.57
CA ALA A 222 6.18 9.76 -5.14
C ALA A 222 5.30 9.86 -3.90
N PHE A 223 4.30 8.99 -3.82
CA PHE A 223 3.31 8.95 -2.76
C PHE A 223 3.29 7.56 -2.13
N SER A 224 3.28 7.49 -0.82
CA SER A 224 3.05 6.26 -0.07
C SER A 224 2.29 6.53 1.23
N ALA A 225 1.55 5.53 1.70
CA ALA A 225 0.89 5.55 3.00
C ALA A 225 1.72 4.87 4.10
N THR A 226 2.70 4.07 3.75
CA THR A 226 3.32 3.09 4.63
C THR A 226 4.84 3.16 4.68
N LEU A 227 5.41 4.35 4.43
CA LEU A 227 6.86 4.54 4.55
C LEU A 227 7.35 4.20 5.96
N LYS A 228 8.25 3.25 6.04
CA LYS A 228 8.90 2.83 7.28
C LYS A 228 10.27 3.49 7.38
N VAL A 229 10.31 4.67 7.95
CA VAL A 229 11.48 5.58 8.01
C VAL A 229 12.82 4.95 8.50
N ASN A 230 12.84 3.71 8.92
CA ASN A 230 14.03 3.05 9.51
C ASN A 230 14.43 1.73 8.86
N MET A 231 13.92 1.39 7.69
CA MET A 231 14.29 0.15 6.99
C MET A 231 15.11 0.42 5.73
N GLN A 232 15.98 -0.50 5.33
CA GLN A 232 16.77 -0.38 4.09
C GLN A 232 15.90 -0.24 2.85
N GLU A 233 14.66 -0.77 2.89
CA GLU A 233 13.67 -0.63 1.82
C GLU A 233 13.26 0.83 1.61
N ASP A 234 13.05 1.58 2.70
CA ASP A 234 12.71 3.02 2.62
C ASP A 234 13.92 3.85 2.16
N ARG A 235 15.13 3.39 2.46
CA ARG A 235 16.35 4.02 1.96
C ARG A 235 16.42 3.98 0.43
N LEU A 236 15.94 2.89 -0.20
CA LEU A 236 15.83 2.81 -1.67
C LEU A 236 14.86 3.84 -2.23
N ILE A 237 13.69 3.99 -1.60
CA ILE A 237 12.68 4.97 -2.02
C ILE A 237 13.24 6.38 -1.88
N ASN A 238 13.89 6.67 -0.75
CA ASN A 238 14.52 7.97 -0.51
C ASN A 238 15.65 8.28 -1.50
N LEU A 239 16.39 7.26 -1.97
CA LEU A 239 17.41 7.44 -2.99
C LEU A 239 16.85 7.96 -4.31
N PHE A 240 15.68 7.46 -4.72
CA PHE A 240 15.06 7.84 -6.00
C PHE A 240 14.18 9.08 -5.89
N PHE A 241 13.45 9.25 -4.78
CA PHE A 241 12.41 10.27 -4.65
C PHE A 241 12.73 11.35 -3.59
N GLY A 242 13.90 11.29 -2.96
CA GLY A 242 14.25 12.21 -1.89
C GLY A 242 13.65 11.83 -0.54
N HIS A 243 13.93 12.66 0.49
CA HIS A 243 13.33 12.47 1.81
C HIS A 243 11.86 12.88 1.82
N ALA A 244 11.08 12.25 2.71
CA ALA A 244 9.69 12.63 2.93
C ALA A 244 9.65 14.05 3.51
N GLU A 245 9.35 15.02 2.69
CA GLU A 245 9.31 16.43 3.08
C GLU A 245 8.00 16.81 3.74
N THR A 246 6.94 16.07 3.42
CA THR A 246 5.62 16.35 3.94
C THR A 246 4.92 15.06 4.34
N SER A 247 4.34 15.07 5.52
CA SER A 247 3.46 13.99 5.96
C SER A 247 2.08 14.54 6.30
N ILE A 248 1.06 13.97 5.69
CA ILE A 248 -0.32 14.24 6.09
C ILE A 248 -0.80 13.06 6.92
N LYS A 249 -1.10 13.34 8.18
CA LYS A 249 -1.74 12.35 9.06
C LYS A 249 -3.24 12.48 8.90
N GLU A 250 -3.89 11.39 8.54
CA GLU A 250 -5.34 11.34 8.62
C GLU A 250 -5.77 11.44 10.10
N VAL A 251 -6.78 12.25 10.36
CA VAL A 251 -7.45 12.24 11.67
C VAL A 251 -8.37 11.03 11.68
N ASN A 252 -7.85 9.92 12.15
CA ASN A 252 -8.62 8.68 12.30
C ASN A 252 -9.11 8.53 13.74
N LEU A 253 -10.17 7.75 13.88
CA LEU A 253 -10.63 7.31 15.20
C LEU A 253 -9.54 6.49 15.89
N THR A 254 -9.38 6.70 17.18
CA THR A 254 -8.55 5.83 18.01
C THR A 254 -9.29 4.51 18.22
N PRO A 255 -8.72 3.34 17.84
CA PRO A 255 -9.42 2.07 17.97
C PRO A 255 -9.51 1.61 19.43
N THR A 256 -10.64 1.01 19.78
CA THR A 256 -10.70 0.11 20.92
C THR A 256 -10.24 -1.28 20.48
N ILE A 257 -9.20 -1.83 21.10
CA ILE A 257 -8.66 -3.14 20.74
C ILE A 257 -9.02 -4.16 21.83
N LYS A 258 -9.65 -5.26 21.43
CA LYS A 258 -10.05 -6.36 22.33
C LYS A 258 -9.43 -7.64 21.83
N MET A 259 -8.48 -8.17 22.58
CA MET A 259 -7.89 -9.49 22.31
C MET A 259 -8.72 -10.57 22.99
N ILE A 260 -9.17 -11.55 22.21
CA ILE A 260 -10.07 -12.61 22.67
C ILE A 260 -9.38 -13.96 22.51
N PRO A 261 -9.06 -14.65 23.64
CA PRO A 261 -8.47 -15.97 23.58
C PRO A 261 -9.52 -17.01 23.17
N THR A 262 -9.09 -18.00 22.38
CA THR A 262 -9.85 -19.22 22.14
C THR A 262 -9.33 -20.36 23.01
N ARG A 263 -10.01 -21.51 22.92
CA ARG A 263 -9.57 -22.78 23.55
C ARG A 263 -9.03 -23.77 22.53
N TYR A 264 -8.64 -23.28 21.35
CA TYR A 264 -8.10 -24.11 20.29
C TYR A 264 -6.74 -24.70 20.68
N GLN A 265 -6.57 -25.97 20.43
CA GLN A 265 -5.34 -26.73 20.55
C GLN A 265 -5.17 -27.57 19.28
N TYR A 266 -4.00 -27.54 18.70
CA TYR A 266 -3.69 -28.34 17.51
C TYR A 266 -3.38 -29.78 17.95
N PRO A 267 -4.01 -30.81 17.36
CA PRO A 267 -3.77 -32.21 17.74
C PRO A 267 -2.44 -32.78 17.26
N GLY A 268 -1.74 -32.07 16.33
CA GLY A 268 -0.47 -32.51 15.77
C GLY A 268 0.75 -31.89 16.46
N VAL A 269 1.94 -32.27 16.03
CA VAL A 269 3.22 -31.72 16.48
C VAL A 269 3.80 -30.80 15.42
N LEU A 270 4.16 -29.56 15.80
CA LEU A 270 4.72 -28.55 14.88
C LEU A 270 6.24 -28.75 14.75
N ASP A 271 6.67 -29.70 13.95
CA ASP A 271 8.07 -30.03 13.71
C ASP A 271 8.60 -29.59 12.34
N SER A 272 7.71 -29.18 11.43
CA SER A 272 8.05 -28.76 10.07
C SER A 272 7.13 -27.66 9.53
N ASP A 273 7.56 -27.00 8.43
CA ASP A 273 6.74 -26.00 7.73
C ASP A 273 5.45 -26.61 7.15
N GLY A 274 5.46 -27.89 6.81
CA GLY A 274 4.29 -28.62 6.34
C GLY A 274 3.21 -28.76 7.43
N GLU A 275 3.62 -29.02 8.66
CA GLU A 275 2.72 -29.10 9.82
C GLU A 275 2.08 -27.75 10.16
N PHE A 276 2.81 -26.65 10.00
CA PHE A 276 2.21 -25.32 10.17
C PHE A 276 1.08 -25.06 9.17
N SER A 277 1.20 -25.53 7.93
CA SER A 277 0.14 -25.41 6.92
C SER A 277 -1.06 -26.30 7.27
N LYS A 278 -0.84 -27.50 7.78
CA LYS A 278 -1.91 -28.39 8.27
C LYS A 278 -2.64 -27.77 9.47
N MET A 279 -1.91 -27.23 10.44
CA MET A 279 -2.51 -26.48 11.55
C MET A 279 -3.35 -25.30 11.07
N GLN A 280 -2.91 -24.56 10.03
CA GLN A 280 -3.74 -23.48 9.48
C GLN A 280 -5.03 -23.98 8.82
N THR A 281 -5.03 -25.19 8.27
CA THR A 281 -6.23 -25.83 7.75
C THR A 281 -7.13 -26.27 8.89
N ASP A 282 -6.60 -26.99 9.86
CA ASP A 282 -7.34 -27.46 11.04
C ASP A 282 -8.01 -26.30 11.81
N ILE A 283 -7.27 -25.21 12.06
CA ILE A 283 -7.83 -24.02 12.74
C ILE A 283 -8.96 -23.37 11.94
N SER A 284 -8.93 -23.45 10.62
CA SER A 284 -9.98 -22.90 9.76
C SER A 284 -11.24 -23.74 9.75
N GLU A 285 -11.12 -25.05 9.97
CA GLU A 285 -12.21 -26.03 9.99
C GLU A 285 -12.76 -26.29 11.39
N ASN A 286 -12.08 -25.82 12.44
CA ASN A 286 -12.46 -26.09 13.82
C ASN A 286 -13.81 -25.47 14.18
N THR A 287 -14.84 -26.30 14.28
CA THR A 287 -16.23 -25.89 14.50
C THR A 287 -16.42 -25.11 15.79
N LYS A 288 -15.85 -25.60 16.91
CA LYS A 288 -15.99 -24.94 18.23
C LYS A 288 -15.39 -23.54 18.23
N ARG A 289 -14.24 -23.38 17.55
CA ARG A 289 -13.59 -22.07 17.38
C ARG A 289 -14.43 -21.15 16.51
N ASN A 290 -14.94 -21.64 15.38
CA ASN A 290 -15.78 -20.88 14.48
C ASN A 290 -17.10 -20.45 15.15
N GLU A 291 -17.73 -21.29 15.93
CA GLU A 291 -18.91 -20.98 16.74
C GLU A 291 -18.64 -19.88 17.77
N LEU A 292 -17.51 -19.95 18.50
CA LEU A 292 -17.10 -18.89 19.42
C LEU A 292 -17.00 -17.54 18.71
N ILE A 293 -16.40 -17.51 17.51
CA ILE A 293 -16.23 -16.29 16.72
C ILE A 293 -17.60 -15.74 16.26
N VAL A 294 -18.48 -16.62 15.74
CA VAL A 294 -19.82 -16.23 15.29
C VAL A 294 -20.65 -15.69 16.45
N ASN A 295 -20.61 -16.36 17.61
CA ASN A 295 -21.30 -15.87 18.80
C ASN A 295 -20.76 -14.50 19.24
N LYS A 296 -19.43 -14.29 19.16
CA LYS A 296 -18.83 -12.99 19.48
C LYS A 296 -19.28 -11.88 18.53
N ILE A 297 -19.40 -12.18 17.25
CA ILE A 297 -19.92 -11.23 16.24
C ILE A 297 -21.38 -10.90 16.55
N TYR A 298 -22.20 -11.92 16.81
CA TYR A 298 -23.62 -11.78 17.15
C TYR A 298 -23.85 -10.92 18.40
N GLU A 299 -23.01 -11.08 19.42
CA GLU A 299 -23.10 -10.31 20.67
C GLU A 299 -22.67 -8.84 20.51
N THR A 300 -21.75 -8.56 19.61
CA THR A 300 -21.04 -7.27 19.59
C THR A 300 -21.41 -6.38 18.41
N LEU A 301 -21.51 -6.91 17.19
CA LEU A 301 -21.71 -6.13 15.98
C LEU A 301 -23.05 -5.37 15.96
N PRO A 302 -24.21 -5.97 16.36
CA PRO A 302 -25.49 -5.27 16.36
C PRO A 302 -25.55 -4.08 17.33
N LYS A 303 -24.65 -4.04 18.32
CA LYS A 303 -24.58 -2.97 19.35
C LYS A 303 -23.72 -1.78 18.92
N THR A 304 -23.06 -1.85 17.78
CA THR A 304 -22.27 -0.73 17.25
C THR A 304 -23.19 0.29 16.55
N GLU A 305 -22.73 1.53 16.44
CA GLU A 305 -23.51 2.64 15.87
C GLU A 305 -23.90 2.36 14.41
N THR A 306 -22.95 1.92 13.60
CA THR A 306 -23.17 1.65 12.18
C THR A 306 -23.66 0.23 11.89
N LYS A 307 -23.48 -0.70 12.81
CA LYS A 307 -23.78 -2.14 12.66
C LYS A 307 -23.07 -2.79 11.45
N LYS A 308 -21.91 -2.24 11.06
CA LYS A 308 -21.14 -2.69 9.90
C LYS A 308 -19.77 -3.23 10.32
N GLY A 309 -19.44 -4.44 9.84
CA GLY A 309 -18.20 -5.09 10.22
C GLY A 309 -17.49 -5.82 9.08
N LEU A 310 -16.20 -6.11 9.34
CA LEU A 310 -15.38 -6.99 8.53
C LEU A 310 -14.96 -8.21 9.35
N LEU A 311 -14.99 -9.39 8.74
CA LEU A 311 -14.39 -10.60 9.27
C LEU A 311 -13.25 -11.04 8.35
N LEU A 312 -12.04 -11.05 8.86
CA LEU A 312 -10.85 -11.36 8.07
C LEU A 312 -10.50 -12.84 8.20
N THR A 313 -10.62 -13.56 7.09
CA THR A 313 -10.23 -14.97 6.95
C THR A 313 -8.99 -15.10 6.07
N LYS A 314 -8.36 -16.26 6.07
CA LYS A 314 -7.26 -16.62 5.17
C LYS A 314 -7.65 -17.63 4.10
N ARG A 315 -8.66 -18.46 4.38
CA ARG A 315 -9.14 -19.52 3.51
C ARG A 315 -10.53 -19.18 2.96
N THR A 316 -10.73 -19.46 1.68
CA THR A 316 -12.01 -19.22 0.98
C THR A 316 -13.14 -20.03 1.59
N GLU A 317 -12.91 -21.34 1.84
CA GLU A 317 -13.90 -22.23 2.43
C GLU A 317 -14.34 -21.75 3.83
N GLN A 318 -13.39 -21.26 4.62
CA GLN A 318 -13.72 -20.68 5.92
C GLN A 318 -14.61 -19.44 5.77
N ALA A 319 -14.37 -18.60 4.75
CA ALA A 319 -15.21 -17.42 4.50
C ALA A 319 -16.66 -17.84 4.19
N HIS A 320 -16.86 -18.83 3.35
CA HIS A 320 -18.19 -19.37 3.04
C HIS A 320 -18.87 -19.98 4.27
N THR A 321 -18.12 -20.73 5.07
CA THR A 321 -18.62 -21.30 6.33
C THR A 321 -19.12 -20.23 7.29
N PHE A 322 -18.34 -19.15 7.48
CA PHE A 322 -18.76 -18.03 8.33
C PHE A 322 -20.01 -17.32 7.79
N VAL A 323 -20.09 -17.08 6.49
CA VAL A 323 -21.28 -16.46 5.90
C VAL A 323 -22.53 -17.29 6.15
N ARG A 324 -22.46 -18.62 6.01
CA ARG A 324 -23.56 -19.53 6.33
C ARG A 324 -23.96 -19.43 7.81
N MET A 325 -23.01 -19.61 8.73
CA MET A 325 -23.26 -19.58 10.17
C MET A 325 -23.80 -18.23 10.67
N LEU A 326 -23.35 -17.12 10.07
CA LEU A 326 -23.83 -15.77 10.41
C LEU A 326 -25.25 -15.54 9.92
N LYS A 327 -25.61 -16.04 8.73
CA LYS A 327 -26.98 -15.98 8.21
C LYS A 327 -27.96 -16.79 9.08
N GLU A 328 -27.54 -17.93 9.62
CA GLU A 328 -28.32 -18.70 10.60
C GLU A 328 -28.61 -17.91 11.90
N LYS A 329 -27.75 -16.93 12.22
CA LYS A 329 -27.95 -15.96 13.33
C LYS A 329 -28.64 -14.65 12.90
N TRP A 330 -29.27 -14.61 11.73
CA TRP A 330 -29.97 -13.44 11.19
C TRP A 330 -29.06 -12.21 10.96
N ILE A 331 -27.76 -12.42 10.77
CA ILE A 331 -26.82 -11.38 10.37
C ILE A 331 -26.67 -11.43 8.85
N GLU A 332 -26.90 -10.32 8.19
CA GLU A 332 -26.66 -10.18 6.76
C GLU A 332 -25.14 -10.28 6.50
N ALA A 333 -24.71 -11.31 5.77
CA ALA A 333 -23.29 -11.60 5.56
C ALA A 333 -23.00 -11.87 4.10
N TYR A 334 -21.87 -11.33 3.62
CA TYR A 334 -21.39 -11.44 2.24
C TYR A 334 -19.93 -11.89 2.20
N THR A 335 -19.59 -12.70 1.21
CA THR A 335 -18.19 -13.08 0.92
C THR A 335 -17.61 -12.18 -0.16
N ILE A 336 -16.42 -11.62 0.08
CA ILE A 336 -15.60 -10.97 -0.95
C ILE A 336 -14.24 -11.70 -0.98
N ILE A 337 -14.05 -12.51 -2.01
CA ILE A 337 -12.86 -13.33 -2.26
C ILE A 337 -12.25 -12.97 -3.60
N TRP A 338 -11.15 -13.62 -3.96
CA TRP A 338 -10.43 -13.32 -5.19
C TRP A 338 -11.32 -13.47 -6.44
N ASP A 339 -12.12 -14.52 -6.51
CA ASP A 339 -12.99 -14.84 -7.64
C ASP A 339 -14.30 -14.03 -7.66
N THR A 340 -14.59 -13.20 -6.65
CA THR A 340 -15.79 -12.37 -6.64
C THR A 340 -15.70 -11.34 -7.77
N PRO A 341 -16.63 -11.32 -8.75
CA PRO A 341 -16.64 -10.35 -9.84
C PRO A 341 -16.70 -8.90 -9.34
N GLU A 342 -16.09 -8.00 -10.07
CA GLU A 342 -16.02 -6.58 -9.65
C GLU A 342 -17.40 -5.95 -9.48
N GLU A 343 -18.33 -6.23 -10.38
CA GLU A 343 -19.70 -5.70 -10.31
C GLU A 343 -20.45 -6.23 -9.08
N GLU A 344 -20.19 -7.47 -8.69
CA GLU A 344 -20.76 -8.05 -7.47
C GLU A 344 -20.17 -7.41 -6.22
N ARG A 345 -18.83 -7.17 -6.20
CA ARG A 345 -18.18 -6.42 -5.11
C ARG A 345 -18.81 -5.04 -4.93
N LYS A 346 -19.01 -4.30 -6.01
CA LYS A 346 -19.67 -2.98 -5.99
C LYS A 346 -21.09 -3.06 -5.41
N LYS A 347 -21.88 -4.07 -5.83
CA LYS A 347 -23.22 -4.31 -5.31
C LYS A 347 -23.21 -4.60 -3.82
N ILE A 348 -22.30 -5.47 -3.35
CA ILE A 348 -22.15 -5.80 -1.92
C ILE A 348 -21.80 -4.54 -1.11
N ILE A 349 -20.87 -3.73 -1.59
CA ILE A 349 -20.46 -2.49 -0.91
C ILE A 349 -21.63 -1.51 -0.85
N ALA A 350 -22.30 -1.24 -1.99
CA ALA A 350 -23.44 -0.33 -2.06
C ALA A 350 -24.56 -0.79 -1.11
N ARG A 351 -24.87 -2.09 -1.08
CA ARG A 351 -25.86 -2.66 -0.17
C ARG A 351 -25.44 -2.55 1.30
N THR A 352 -24.16 -2.76 1.61
CA THR A 352 -23.65 -2.57 2.97
C THR A 352 -23.78 -1.13 3.43
N ILE A 353 -23.54 -0.16 2.55
CA ILE A 353 -23.64 1.27 2.87
C ILE A 353 -25.11 1.66 3.09
N SER A 354 -26.03 1.20 2.26
CA SER A 354 -27.45 1.57 2.30
C SER A 354 -28.27 0.82 3.36
N SER A 355 -27.82 -0.36 3.80
CA SER A 355 -28.54 -1.18 4.77
C SER A 355 -28.63 -0.50 6.14
N GLN A 356 -29.81 -0.57 6.78
CA GLN A 356 -30.00 -0.15 8.18
C GLN A 356 -29.75 -1.29 9.18
N GLY A 357 -29.64 -2.53 8.69
CA GLY A 357 -29.42 -3.72 9.48
C GLY A 357 -27.94 -3.99 9.81
N THR A 358 -27.71 -5.09 10.53
CA THR A 358 -26.37 -5.59 10.82
C THR A 358 -25.82 -6.30 9.60
N VAL A 359 -24.68 -5.79 9.07
CA VAL A 359 -24.03 -6.37 7.89
C VAL A 359 -22.58 -6.64 8.18
N ILE A 360 -22.09 -7.82 7.76
CA ILE A 360 -20.68 -8.17 7.86
C ILE A 360 -20.17 -8.67 6.50
N ILE A 361 -18.98 -8.20 6.13
CA ILE A 361 -18.28 -8.67 4.95
C ILE A 361 -17.14 -9.57 5.39
N VAL A 362 -17.05 -10.75 4.78
CA VAL A 362 -16.08 -11.78 5.08
C VAL A 362 -15.10 -11.93 3.92
N GLY A 363 -13.81 -11.85 4.20
CA GLY A 363 -12.80 -12.00 3.16
C GLY A 363 -11.37 -11.91 3.68
N SER A 364 -10.39 -11.92 2.77
CA SER A 364 -8.98 -11.82 3.17
C SER A 364 -8.51 -10.37 3.28
N ALA A 365 -7.53 -10.13 4.17
CA ALA A 365 -6.94 -8.81 4.33
C ALA A 365 -6.30 -8.29 3.01
N GLN A 366 -5.77 -9.18 2.17
CA GLN A 366 -5.18 -8.81 0.89
C GLN A 366 -6.19 -8.21 -0.08
N ILE A 367 -7.42 -8.76 -0.09
CA ILE A 367 -8.50 -8.27 -0.97
C ILE A 367 -9.14 -7.02 -0.35
N LEU A 368 -9.51 -7.08 0.91
CA LEU A 368 -10.21 -5.99 1.60
C LEU A 368 -9.30 -4.81 1.96
N GLY A 369 -7.98 -5.00 2.00
CA GLY A 369 -7.00 -3.95 2.28
C GLY A 369 -6.74 -2.99 1.12
N ARG A 370 -6.81 -3.45 -0.12
CA ARG A 370 -6.39 -2.64 -1.28
C ARG A 370 -7.54 -2.01 -2.06
N TRP A 371 -8.66 -2.71 -2.16
CA TRP A 371 -9.70 -2.43 -3.16
C TRP A 371 -11.06 -2.07 -2.58
N PHE A 372 -11.15 -1.96 -1.28
CA PHE A 372 -12.42 -1.95 -0.59
C PHE A 372 -12.64 -0.61 0.10
N ASP A 373 -13.59 0.17 -0.39
CA ASP A 373 -14.00 1.42 0.25
C ASP A 373 -15.45 1.33 0.73
N CYS A 374 -15.61 1.21 2.06
CA CYS A 374 -16.90 1.13 2.73
C CYS A 374 -16.82 1.97 4.03
N PRO A 375 -17.07 3.28 3.94
CA PRO A 375 -16.87 4.21 5.06
C PRO A 375 -17.62 3.88 6.36
N PRO A 376 -18.86 3.31 6.35
CA PRO A 376 -19.58 2.99 7.59
C PRO A 376 -19.02 1.80 8.38
N LEU A 377 -17.97 1.12 7.92
CA LEU A 377 -17.36 0.05 8.69
C LEU A 377 -16.85 0.54 10.04
N GLN A 378 -17.26 -0.13 11.12
CA GLN A 378 -16.93 0.26 12.49
C GLN A 378 -16.16 -0.82 13.26
N THR A 379 -16.26 -2.07 12.82
CA THR A 379 -15.65 -3.20 13.51
C THR A 379 -14.87 -4.10 12.55
N VAL A 380 -13.71 -4.57 12.97
CA VAL A 380 -12.98 -5.64 12.28
C VAL A 380 -12.69 -6.78 13.24
N TYR A 381 -12.94 -8.01 12.79
CA TYR A 381 -12.61 -9.26 13.48
C TYR A 381 -11.46 -9.93 12.76
N ILE A 382 -10.30 -10.02 13.44
CA ILE A 382 -9.09 -10.67 12.95
C ILE A 382 -9.06 -12.06 13.56
N ILE A 383 -9.20 -13.10 12.75
CA ILE A 383 -9.38 -14.47 13.23
C ILE A 383 -8.30 -15.44 12.76
N TYR A 384 -7.43 -15.00 11.88
CA TYR A 384 -6.40 -15.89 11.34
C TYR A 384 -5.03 -15.59 11.97
N PRO A 385 -4.22 -16.64 12.19
CA PRO A 385 -2.90 -16.48 12.75
C PRO A 385 -1.97 -15.86 11.70
N SER A 386 -1.56 -14.63 11.92
CA SER A 386 -0.53 -13.97 11.12
C SER A 386 0.24 -12.94 11.96
N LYS A 387 1.42 -12.56 11.48
CA LYS A 387 2.03 -11.31 11.91
C LYS A 387 1.23 -10.14 11.34
N PHE A 388 1.35 -8.98 11.97
CA PHE A 388 0.71 -7.76 11.50
C PHE A 388 1.43 -7.29 10.23
N ASP A 389 0.86 -7.58 9.07
CA ASP A 389 1.35 -7.22 7.76
C ASP A 389 0.71 -5.92 7.24
N GLU A 390 1.20 -5.42 6.11
CA GLU A 390 0.70 -4.17 5.52
C GLU A 390 -0.76 -4.25 5.10
N ALA A 391 -1.21 -5.39 4.59
CA ALA A 391 -2.60 -5.58 4.19
C ALA A 391 -3.54 -5.48 5.40
N LEU A 392 -3.16 -6.09 6.53
CA LEU A 392 -3.92 -6.01 7.77
C LEU A 392 -3.94 -4.57 8.32
N VAL A 393 -2.80 -3.89 8.24
CA VAL A 393 -2.71 -2.46 8.58
C VAL A 393 -3.71 -1.65 7.77
N GLN A 394 -3.74 -1.82 6.46
CA GLN A 394 -4.64 -1.09 5.56
C GLN A 394 -6.11 -1.36 5.87
N VAL A 395 -6.49 -2.62 6.16
CA VAL A 395 -7.87 -2.95 6.57
C VAL A 395 -8.24 -2.27 7.87
N CYS A 396 -7.37 -2.33 8.89
CA CYS A 396 -7.62 -1.64 10.16
C CYS A 396 -7.82 -0.12 9.95
N TRP A 397 -6.99 0.50 9.13
CA TRP A 397 -7.13 1.92 8.82
C TRP A 397 -8.47 2.28 8.16
N ARG A 398 -9.01 1.40 7.29
CA ARG A 398 -10.33 1.63 6.67
C ARG A 398 -11.45 1.66 7.70
N VAL A 399 -11.35 0.78 8.70
CA VAL A 399 -12.31 0.74 9.82
C VAL A 399 -12.15 1.93 10.77
N LEU A 400 -11.00 2.59 10.77
CA LEU A 400 -10.74 3.77 11.60
C LEU A 400 -11.12 5.10 10.95
N ARG A 401 -11.49 5.11 9.68
CA ARG A 401 -11.89 6.34 8.97
C ARG A 401 -13.06 7.00 9.64
N ASN A 402 -13.03 8.31 9.70
CA ASN A 402 -14.17 9.10 10.14
C ASN A 402 -15.34 8.93 9.16
N PHE A 403 -16.52 8.78 9.71
CA PHE A 403 -17.77 8.71 8.96
C PHE A 403 -18.89 9.31 9.81
N ALA A 404 -19.89 9.92 9.17
CA ALA A 404 -21.07 10.43 9.87
C ALA A 404 -21.66 9.34 10.79
N TRP A 405 -22.00 9.70 12.01
CA TRP A 405 -22.57 8.80 13.03
C TRP A 405 -21.63 7.75 13.62
N LYS A 406 -20.35 7.81 13.34
CA LYS A 406 -19.35 6.88 13.84
C LYS A 406 -18.39 7.62 14.77
N THR A 407 -18.49 7.36 16.07
CA THR A 407 -17.68 8.04 17.10
C THR A 407 -16.50 7.19 17.58
N TYR A 408 -16.54 5.87 17.36
CA TYR A 408 -15.48 4.94 17.73
C TYR A 408 -15.33 3.82 16.70
N ALA A 409 -14.23 3.08 16.78
CA ALA A 409 -14.02 1.86 16.01
C ALA A 409 -13.42 0.76 16.89
N THR A 410 -13.74 -0.50 16.62
CA THR A 410 -13.27 -1.62 17.43
C THR A 410 -12.55 -2.66 16.59
N ILE A 411 -11.40 -3.11 17.07
CA ILE A 411 -10.62 -4.21 16.52
C ILE A 411 -10.75 -5.38 17.49
N TYR A 412 -11.39 -6.48 17.07
CA TYR A 412 -11.39 -7.74 17.78
C TYR A 412 -10.30 -8.63 17.21
N ASP A 413 -9.28 -8.92 18.00
CA ASP A 413 -8.18 -9.81 17.63
C ASP A 413 -8.38 -11.15 18.36
N ILE A 414 -8.82 -12.16 17.62
CA ILE A 414 -9.09 -13.50 18.15
C ILE A 414 -7.82 -14.34 18.00
N TYR A 415 -7.31 -14.85 19.11
CA TYR A 415 -6.03 -15.53 19.13
C TYR A 415 -6.10 -16.86 19.90
N ASP A 416 -5.13 -17.72 19.64
CA ASP A 416 -5.09 -19.09 20.12
C ASP A 416 -3.87 -19.26 21.05
N PRO A 417 -4.05 -19.08 22.38
CA PRO A 417 -2.94 -18.96 23.34
C PRO A 417 -2.24 -20.29 23.66
N PHE A 418 -2.91 -21.43 23.44
CA PHE A 418 -2.37 -22.73 23.79
C PHE A 418 -1.29 -23.22 22.81
N GLU A 419 -1.25 -22.66 21.60
CA GLU A 419 -0.23 -22.95 20.62
C GLU A 419 0.90 -21.90 20.66
N SER A 420 2.13 -22.32 20.95
CA SER A 420 3.27 -21.42 21.18
C SER A 420 3.56 -20.51 19.96
N ALA A 421 3.42 -21.04 18.75
CA ALA A 421 3.63 -20.29 17.51
C ALA A 421 2.54 -19.21 17.33
N LEU A 422 1.28 -19.54 17.60
CA LEU A 422 0.14 -18.63 17.44
C LEU A 422 0.15 -17.56 18.55
N ARG A 423 0.48 -17.94 19.77
CA ARG A 423 0.67 -17.00 20.89
C ARG A 423 1.75 -15.96 20.58
N ARG A 424 2.92 -16.39 20.06
CA ARG A 424 3.98 -15.45 19.66
C ARG A 424 3.53 -14.47 18.58
N GLN A 425 2.70 -14.90 17.63
CA GLN A 425 2.13 -14.01 16.61
C GLN A 425 1.16 -12.99 17.23
N ALA A 426 0.31 -13.42 18.17
CA ALA A 426 -0.61 -12.53 18.88
C ALA A 426 0.15 -11.50 19.73
N GLU A 427 1.20 -11.92 20.45
CA GLU A 427 2.08 -11.01 21.21
C GLU A 427 2.79 -9.99 20.31
N TYR A 428 3.19 -10.41 19.09
CA TYR A 428 3.73 -9.49 18.10
C TYR A 428 2.68 -8.45 17.68
N ARG A 429 1.44 -8.87 17.36
CA ARG A 429 0.36 -7.94 17.01
C ARG A 429 0.08 -6.97 18.15
N ARG A 430 0.02 -7.45 19.41
CA ARG A 430 -0.15 -6.59 20.60
C ARG A 430 0.92 -5.49 20.69
N ARG A 431 2.20 -5.83 20.46
CA ARG A 431 3.30 -4.84 20.43
C ARG A 431 3.12 -3.82 19.32
N VAL A 432 2.66 -4.26 18.14
CA VAL A 432 2.37 -3.35 17.02
C VAL A 432 1.21 -2.42 17.37
N TYR A 433 0.15 -2.91 17.97
CA TYR A 433 -0.97 -2.08 18.42
C TYR A 433 -0.50 -1.01 19.42
N LYS A 434 0.27 -1.40 20.42
CA LYS A 434 0.83 -0.47 21.40
C LYS A 434 1.68 0.62 20.71
N LYS A 435 2.58 0.23 19.83
CA LYS A 435 3.46 1.17 19.12
C LYS A 435 2.71 2.10 18.16
N LYS A 436 1.72 1.56 17.44
CA LYS A 436 1.06 2.29 16.33
C LYS A 436 -0.08 3.18 16.79
N TYR A 437 -0.83 2.73 17.78
CA TYR A 437 -2.03 3.43 18.27
C TYR A 437 -1.85 4.02 19.68
N TRP A 438 -0.68 3.84 20.31
CA TRP A 438 -0.38 4.32 21.67
C TRP A 438 -1.36 3.81 22.72
N ILE A 439 -1.91 2.62 22.52
CA ILE A 439 -2.93 2.01 23.37
C ILE A 439 -2.34 0.82 24.12
N GLU A 440 -2.65 0.71 25.38
CA GLU A 440 -2.34 -0.49 26.14
C GLU A 440 -3.40 -1.57 25.89
N VAL A 441 -2.98 -2.73 25.40
CA VAL A 441 -3.86 -3.86 25.08
C VAL A 441 -3.56 -4.98 26.04
N LYS A 442 -4.55 -5.38 26.86
CA LYS A 442 -4.48 -6.55 27.73
C LYS A 442 -4.79 -7.81 26.90
N MET A 443 -4.03 -8.87 27.14
CA MET A 443 -4.30 -10.22 26.60
C MET A 443 -5.09 -11.03 27.61
#